data_99b55889bb0fc3d5506a3c9cc9ed573b
#
_entry.id   99b55889bb0fc3d5506a3c9cc9ed573b
#
_cell.length_a   1.000
_cell.length_b   1.000
_cell.length_c   1.000
_cell.angle_alpha   90.00
_cell.angle_beta   90.00
_cell.angle_gamma   90.00
#
_symmetry.space_group_name_H-M   'P 1'
#
loop_
_entity.id
_entity.type
_entity.pdbx_description
1 polymer ?
#
loop_
_entity_poly.entity_id
_entity_poly.type
_entity_poly.pdbx_seq_one_letter_code
_entity_poly.pdbx_strand_id
1 'polypeptide(L)'
;DSYIVKNFLFGEGAYPAGKKLSDQIQSYWAEFAYNGSPGKGREGNLPEWKAWSSGQNDKYLVLDSDNDQGVYMSNLEYTQDYLLDTLSKDDRLNDQEKCEMLFGLSYGDGNGVTKERFNAFMNGSCQGRDYSSILEMIESSEEEILQNTQE
;
A
#
# COMPACT_ATOMS: atom_id res chain seq x y z
N ASP A 1 -18.12 21.66 -3.82
CA ASP A 1 -17.69 20.24 -3.77
C ASP A 1 -17.02 19.81 -5.06
N SER A 2 -17.65 19.99 -6.21
CA SER A 2 -17.06 19.58 -7.50
C SER A 2 -15.76 20.32 -7.84
N TYR A 3 -15.60 21.58 -7.41
CA TYR A 3 -14.40 22.38 -7.67
C TYR A 3 -13.19 21.84 -6.88
N ILE A 4 -13.36 21.50 -5.60
CA ILE A 4 -12.31 20.97 -4.77
C ILE A 4 -11.89 19.59 -5.27
N VAL A 5 -12.83 18.69 -5.51
CA VAL A 5 -12.55 17.33 -5.99
C VAL A 5 -11.90 17.38 -7.38
N LYS A 6 -12.46 18.18 -8.28
CA LYS A 6 -12.01 18.27 -9.67
C LYS A 6 -10.61 18.88 -9.81
N ASN A 7 -10.33 19.98 -9.11
CA ASN A 7 -9.13 20.76 -9.34
C ASN A 7 -8.04 20.54 -8.28
N PHE A 8 -8.40 20.17 -7.06
CA PHE A 8 -7.46 20.04 -5.96
C PHE A 8 -7.00 18.59 -5.74
N LEU A 9 -7.92 17.62 -5.71
CA LEU A 9 -7.59 16.24 -5.41
C LEU A 9 -7.13 15.44 -6.63
N PHE A 10 -7.79 15.62 -7.77
CA PHE A 10 -7.55 14.76 -8.94
C PHE A 10 -7.04 15.51 -10.17
N GLY A 11 -7.18 16.83 -10.23
CA GLY A 11 -6.95 17.60 -11.45
C GLY A 11 -8.04 17.36 -12.52
N GLU A 12 -8.09 18.22 -13.55
CA GLU A 12 -9.13 18.15 -14.57
C GLU A 12 -9.11 16.86 -15.40
N GLY A 13 -7.92 16.37 -15.74
CA GLY A 13 -7.74 15.18 -16.56
C GLY A 13 -8.14 13.87 -15.87
N ALA A 14 -7.98 13.79 -14.55
CA ALA A 14 -8.32 12.60 -13.77
C ALA A 14 -9.78 12.59 -13.28
N TYR A 15 -10.48 13.73 -13.36
CA TYR A 15 -11.83 13.88 -12.80
C TYR A 15 -12.86 12.89 -13.37
N PRO A 16 -12.94 12.61 -14.68
CA PRO A 16 -13.92 11.65 -15.20
C PRO A 16 -13.76 10.25 -14.63
N ALA A 17 -12.53 9.75 -14.53
CA ALA A 17 -12.23 8.44 -13.96
C ALA A 17 -12.52 8.41 -12.45
N GLY A 18 -12.11 9.45 -11.72
CA GLY A 18 -12.40 9.59 -10.30
C GLY A 18 -13.90 9.71 -10.00
N LYS A 19 -14.67 10.42 -10.86
CA LYS A 19 -16.12 10.50 -10.74
C LYS A 19 -16.76 9.13 -10.92
N LYS A 20 -16.37 8.37 -11.94
CA LYS A 20 -16.88 7.03 -12.19
C LYS A 20 -16.56 6.08 -11.01
N LEU A 21 -15.35 6.10 -10.52
CA LEU A 21 -14.96 5.30 -9.34
C LEU A 21 -15.79 5.68 -8.11
N SER A 22 -16.01 6.96 -7.87
CA SER A 22 -16.88 7.46 -6.78
C SER A 22 -18.31 6.91 -6.89
N ASP A 23 -18.89 6.94 -8.09
CA ASP A 23 -20.25 6.41 -8.31
C ASP A 23 -20.31 4.89 -8.07
N GLN A 24 -19.26 4.14 -8.46
CA GLN A 24 -19.15 2.70 -8.18
C GLN A 24 -19.04 2.41 -6.68
N ILE A 25 -18.22 3.16 -5.95
CA ILE A 25 -18.09 3.04 -4.50
C ILE A 25 -19.44 3.33 -3.81
N GLN A 26 -20.11 4.41 -4.19
CA GLN A 26 -21.43 4.75 -3.66
C GLN A 26 -22.46 3.64 -3.93
N SER A 27 -22.41 3.01 -5.09
CA SER A 27 -23.30 1.90 -5.45
C SER A 27 -23.08 0.68 -4.54
N TYR A 28 -21.83 0.31 -4.23
CA TYR A 28 -21.54 -0.76 -3.28
C TYR A 28 -21.99 -0.43 -1.86
N TRP A 29 -21.73 0.79 -1.39
CA TRP A 29 -22.16 1.23 -0.05
C TRP A 29 -23.66 1.27 0.09
N ALA A 30 -24.38 1.74 -0.94
CA ALA A 30 -25.83 1.74 -0.94
C ALA A 30 -26.37 0.32 -0.88
N GLU A 31 -25.84 -0.62 -1.67
CA GLU A 31 -26.26 -2.02 -1.66
C GLU A 31 -25.99 -2.67 -0.31
N PHE A 32 -24.82 -2.45 0.28
CA PHE A 32 -24.51 -2.93 1.62
C PHE A 32 -25.48 -2.40 2.68
N ALA A 33 -25.82 -1.10 2.63
CA ALA A 33 -26.76 -0.50 3.58
C ALA A 33 -28.17 -1.09 3.51
N TYR A 34 -28.60 -1.49 2.31
CA TYR A 34 -29.94 -2.05 2.10
C TYR A 34 -30.00 -3.57 2.35
N ASN A 35 -28.98 -4.32 1.94
CA ASN A 35 -29.01 -5.78 1.88
C ASN A 35 -27.98 -6.47 2.77
N GLY A 36 -27.12 -5.71 3.47
CA GLY A 36 -26.07 -6.25 4.35
C GLY A 36 -24.88 -6.87 3.61
N SER A 37 -24.86 -6.78 2.27
CA SER A 37 -23.76 -7.22 1.42
C SER A 37 -23.62 -6.28 0.24
N PRO A 38 -22.39 -5.88 -0.14
CA PRO A 38 -22.17 -5.00 -1.29
C PRO A 38 -22.43 -5.68 -2.65
N GLY A 39 -22.29 -7.01 -2.74
CA GLY A 39 -22.58 -7.80 -3.92
C GLY A 39 -22.01 -7.20 -5.20
N LYS A 40 -22.88 -6.95 -6.18
CA LYS A 40 -22.55 -6.31 -7.47
C LYS A 40 -22.96 -4.83 -7.54
N GLY A 41 -23.10 -4.18 -6.37
CA GLY A 41 -23.61 -2.83 -6.27
C GLY A 41 -25.12 -2.74 -6.48
N ARG A 42 -25.67 -1.54 -6.33
CA ARG A 42 -27.13 -1.28 -6.30
C ARG A 42 -27.85 -1.69 -7.57
N GLU A 43 -27.20 -1.56 -8.72
CA GLU A 43 -27.75 -1.90 -10.03
C GLU A 43 -27.37 -3.30 -10.51
N GLY A 44 -26.55 -4.03 -9.75
CA GLY A 44 -26.15 -5.40 -10.05
C GLY A 44 -25.19 -5.55 -11.25
N ASN A 45 -24.55 -4.48 -11.69
CA ASN A 45 -23.71 -4.43 -12.90
C ASN A 45 -22.20 -4.25 -12.62
N LEU A 46 -21.80 -4.16 -11.35
CA LEU A 46 -20.41 -4.04 -10.94
C LEU A 46 -19.77 -5.42 -10.70
N PRO A 47 -18.41 -5.53 -10.65
CA PRO A 47 -17.76 -6.73 -10.16
C PRO A 47 -18.29 -7.17 -8.80
N GLU A 48 -18.47 -8.46 -8.58
CA GLU A 48 -18.99 -8.96 -7.32
C GLU A 48 -17.97 -8.78 -6.18
N TRP A 49 -18.30 -7.92 -5.21
CA TRP A 49 -17.54 -7.82 -3.97
C TRP A 49 -17.87 -9.00 -3.06
N LYS A 50 -17.03 -10.01 -3.09
CA LYS A 50 -17.19 -11.22 -2.30
C LYS A 50 -16.76 -10.99 -0.85
N ALA A 51 -17.36 -11.74 0.08
CA ALA A 51 -16.88 -11.77 1.45
C ALA A 51 -15.46 -12.31 1.51
N TRP A 52 -14.64 -11.73 2.38
CA TRP A 52 -13.28 -12.20 2.59
C TRP A 52 -13.27 -13.67 3.05
N SER A 53 -12.34 -14.44 2.53
CA SER A 53 -12.08 -15.80 2.96
C SER A 53 -10.57 -16.06 3.04
N SER A 54 -10.18 -17.01 3.88
CA SER A 54 -8.79 -17.48 3.97
C SER A 54 -8.35 -18.33 2.76
N GLY A 55 -9.24 -18.57 1.81
CA GLY A 55 -8.94 -19.25 0.55
C GLY A 55 -7.98 -18.47 -0.34
N GLN A 56 -7.54 -19.07 -1.44
CA GLN A 56 -6.52 -18.49 -2.32
C GLN A 56 -7.07 -17.45 -3.33
N ASN A 57 -8.39 -17.31 -3.45
CA ASN A 57 -9.01 -16.46 -4.47
C ASN A 57 -9.92 -15.39 -3.87
N ASP A 58 -9.93 -14.22 -4.50
CA ASP A 58 -10.92 -13.17 -4.26
C ASP A 58 -10.96 -12.67 -2.80
N LYS A 59 -9.81 -12.27 -2.24
CA LYS A 59 -9.70 -11.87 -0.83
C LYS A 59 -10.25 -10.48 -0.54
N TYR A 60 -10.03 -9.54 -1.45
CA TYR A 60 -10.47 -8.14 -1.29
C TYR A 60 -10.75 -7.49 -2.64
N LEU A 61 -11.60 -6.47 -2.60
CA LEU A 61 -11.89 -5.64 -3.76
C LEU A 61 -10.86 -4.53 -3.89
N VAL A 62 -10.24 -4.42 -5.07
CA VAL A 62 -9.45 -3.26 -5.46
C VAL A 62 -10.39 -2.23 -6.06
N LEU A 63 -10.30 -1.01 -5.55
CA LEU A 63 -11.06 0.14 -6.01
C LEU A 63 -10.11 1.07 -6.77
N ASP A 64 -10.01 0.85 -8.06
CA ASP A 64 -9.11 1.60 -8.93
C ASP A 64 -9.87 2.23 -10.09
N SER A 65 -9.25 3.21 -10.73
CA SER A 65 -9.85 3.90 -11.86
C SER A 65 -9.70 3.10 -13.16
N ASP A 66 -10.61 3.32 -14.11
CA ASP A 66 -10.52 2.68 -15.44
C ASP A 66 -9.29 3.11 -16.25
N ASN A 67 -8.59 4.17 -15.84
CA ASN A 67 -7.33 4.57 -16.46
C ASN A 67 -6.20 3.57 -16.15
N ASP A 68 -6.41 2.71 -15.17
CA ASP A 68 -5.51 1.66 -14.74
C ASP A 68 -6.19 0.29 -14.91
N GLN A 69 -6.55 -0.42 -13.85
CA GLN A 69 -7.16 -1.75 -13.94
C GLN A 69 -8.67 -1.75 -13.63
N GLY A 70 -9.20 -0.63 -13.14
CA GLY A 70 -10.58 -0.54 -12.72
C GLY A 70 -10.87 -1.28 -11.41
N VAL A 71 -12.14 -1.61 -11.18
CA VAL A 71 -12.58 -2.31 -9.97
C VAL A 71 -12.55 -3.82 -10.19
N TYR A 72 -11.84 -4.57 -9.34
CA TYR A 72 -11.73 -6.03 -9.45
C TYR A 72 -11.45 -6.70 -8.10
N MET A 73 -11.73 -8.00 -7.98
CA MET A 73 -11.31 -8.81 -6.83
C MET A 73 -9.85 -9.23 -6.97
N SER A 74 -9.08 -9.13 -5.89
CA SER A 74 -7.67 -9.52 -5.82
C SER A 74 -7.44 -10.56 -4.73
N ASN A 75 -6.43 -11.40 -4.95
CA ASN A 75 -5.89 -12.33 -3.97
C ASN A 75 -4.43 -12.02 -3.60
N LEU A 76 -3.88 -10.91 -4.08
CA LEU A 76 -2.52 -10.49 -3.81
C LEU A 76 -2.36 -10.18 -2.31
N GLU A 77 -1.45 -10.86 -1.65
CA GLU A 77 -1.07 -10.58 -0.27
C GLU A 77 0.32 -9.93 -0.23
N TYR A 78 0.38 -8.73 0.32
CA TYR A 78 1.64 -8.05 0.60
C TYR A 78 2.27 -8.63 1.87
N THR A 79 2.65 -9.91 1.79
CA THR A 79 3.41 -10.54 2.87
C THR A 79 4.83 -10.00 2.92
N GLN A 80 5.50 -10.15 4.06
CA GLN A 80 6.91 -9.75 4.17
C GLN A 80 7.78 -10.48 3.14
N ASP A 81 7.52 -11.77 2.88
CA ASP A 81 8.23 -12.53 1.85
C ASP A 81 8.03 -11.96 0.45
N TYR A 82 6.79 -11.60 0.10
CA TYR A 82 6.48 -10.97 -1.18
C TYR A 82 7.20 -9.61 -1.33
N LEU A 83 7.21 -8.79 -0.29
CA LEU A 83 7.86 -7.47 -0.33
C LEU A 83 9.39 -7.61 -0.44
N LEU A 84 9.99 -8.53 0.29
CA LEU A 84 11.44 -8.80 0.20
C LEU A 84 11.84 -9.35 -1.17
N ASP A 85 11.05 -10.27 -1.71
CA ASP A 85 11.27 -10.80 -3.06
C ASP A 85 11.16 -9.69 -4.11
N THR A 86 10.13 -8.83 -4.01
CA THR A 86 9.94 -7.67 -4.89
C THR A 86 11.11 -6.69 -4.81
N LEU A 87 11.55 -6.34 -3.59
CA LEU A 87 12.70 -5.46 -3.38
C LEU A 87 13.98 -6.06 -3.97
N SER A 88 14.19 -7.36 -3.78
CA SER A 88 15.39 -8.05 -4.30
C SER A 88 15.50 -7.98 -5.83
N LYS A 89 14.37 -7.97 -6.53
CA LYS A 89 14.25 -7.95 -7.99
C LYS A 89 14.14 -6.55 -8.59
N ASP A 90 14.04 -5.50 -7.79
CA ASP A 90 13.94 -4.13 -8.27
C ASP A 90 15.25 -3.69 -8.92
N ASP A 91 15.26 -3.53 -10.23
CA ASP A 91 16.44 -3.17 -11.02
C ASP A 91 16.78 -1.68 -11.00
N ARG A 92 15.89 -0.84 -10.44
CA ARG A 92 16.11 0.60 -10.25
C ARG A 92 17.05 0.90 -9.10
N LEU A 93 17.25 -0.04 -8.18
CA LEU A 93 18.09 0.08 -6.99
C LEU A 93 19.29 -0.84 -7.08
N ASN A 94 20.47 -0.35 -6.68
CA ASN A 94 21.63 -1.21 -6.49
C ASN A 94 21.54 -1.97 -5.14
N ASP A 95 22.44 -2.94 -4.93
CA ASP A 95 22.41 -3.79 -3.73
C ASP A 95 22.61 -3.02 -2.43
N GLN A 96 23.36 -1.92 -2.45
CA GLN A 96 23.53 -1.07 -1.29
C GLN A 96 22.23 -0.34 -0.94
N GLU A 97 21.60 0.29 -1.90
CA GLU A 97 20.34 1.02 -1.73
C GLU A 97 19.21 0.09 -1.24
N LYS A 98 19.16 -1.15 -1.77
CA LYS A 98 18.21 -2.17 -1.28
C LYS A 98 18.43 -2.51 0.20
N CYS A 99 19.69 -2.66 0.61
CA CYS A 99 20.01 -2.94 2.01
C CYS A 99 19.71 -1.74 2.92
N GLU A 100 19.98 -0.52 2.47
CA GLU A 100 19.69 0.71 3.20
C GLU A 100 18.19 0.90 3.40
N MET A 101 17.39 0.70 2.33
CA MET A 101 15.94 0.74 2.41
C MET A 101 15.40 -0.32 3.38
N LEU A 102 15.90 -1.56 3.29
CA LEU A 102 15.49 -2.63 4.18
C LEU A 102 15.85 -2.34 5.63
N PHE A 103 17.02 -1.75 5.87
CA PHE A 103 17.46 -1.36 7.21
C PHE A 103 16.52 -0.29 7.80
N GLY A 104 16.21 0.77 7.06
CA GLY A 104 15.27 1.80 7.50
C GLY A 104 13.89 1.25 7.86
N LEU A 105 13.37 0.32 7.06
CA LEU A 105 12.10 -0.36 7.34
C LEU A 105 12.17 -1.30 8.56
N SER A 106 13.35 -1.83 8.90
CA SER A 106 13.52 -2.76 10.03
C SER A 106 13.63 -2.06 11.37
N TYR A 107 14.06 -0.80 11.38
CA TYR A 107 14.41 -0.07 12.60
C TYR A 107 13.23 0.71 13.21
N GLY A 108 12.21 1.09 12.40
CA GLY A 108 11.23 2.13 12.76
C GLY A 108 10.19 1.76 13.81
N ASP A 109 9.67 0.54 13.92
CA ASP A 109 8.47 0.27 14.76
C ASP A 109 8.33 -1.16 15.31
N GLY A 110 9.40 -1.91 15.42
CA GLY A 110 9.41 -3.23 16.10
C GLY A 110 8.66 -4.35 15.36
N ASN A 111 7.97 -4.04 14.27
CA ASN A 111 7.30 -5.01 13.40
C ASN A 111 8.05 -5.25 12.08
N GLY A 112 9.24 -4.70 11.98
CA GLY A 112 10.08 -4.77 10.80
C GLY A 112 10.71 -6.16 10.56
N VAL A 113 11.59 -6.21 9.60
CA VAL A 113 12.34 -7.41 9.25
C VAL A 113 13.29 -7.77 10.39
N THR A 114 13.28 -9.03 10.85
CA THR A 114 14.20 -9.46 11.89
C THR A 114 15.65 -9.37 11.42
N LYS A 115 16.59 -9.30 12.37
CA LYS A 115 18.03 -9.26 12.08
C LYS A 115 18.49 -10.46 11.25
N GLU A 116 17.92 -11.63 11.52
CA GLU A 116 18.22 -12.86 10.77
C GLU A 116 17.75 -12.73 9.31
N ARG A 117 16.56 -12.23 9.07
CA ARG A 117 16.04 -12.01 7.72
C ARG A 117 16.80 -10.93 6.98
N PHE A 118 17.14 -9.84 7.66
CA PHE A 118 18.00 -8.79 7.11
C PHE A 118 19.35 -9.35 6.67
N ASN A 119 20.01 -10.11 7.53
CA ASN A 119 21.31 -10.72 7.22
C ASN A 119 21.23 -11.76 6.08
N ALA A 120 20.09 -12.45 5.94
CA ALA A 120 19.89 -13.44 4.89
C ALA A 120 19.45 -12.83 3.54
N PHE A 121 19.03 -11.58 3.53
CA PHE A 121 18.50 -10.91 2.33
C PHE A 121 19.54 -10.90 1.20
N MET A 122 19.09 -11.21 -0.01
CA MET A 122 19.95 -11.31 -1.21
C MET A 122 21.22 -12.15 -0.98
N ASN A 123 21.05 -13.33 -0.40
CA ASN A 123 22.15 -14.26 -0.07
C ASN A 123 23.24 -13.66 0.83
N GLY A 124 22.86 -12.78 1.74
CA GLY A 124 23.79 -12.18 2.70
C GLY A 124 24.43 -10.86 2.25
N SER A 125 23.97 -10.26 1.17
CA SER A 125 24.53 -9.01 0.65
C SER A 125 24.46 -7.83 1.62
N CYS A 126 23.52 -7.85 2.58
CA CYS A 126 23.39 -6.81 3.59
C CYS A 126 24.24 -7.05 4.85
N GLN A 127 24.81 -8.24 5.02
CA GLN A 127 25.54 -8.59 6.22
C GLN A 127 26.85 -7.79 6.36
N GLY A 128 27.10 -7.25 7.56
CA GLY A 128 28.35 -6.55 7.89
C GLY A 128 28.51 -5.16 7.28
N ARG A 129 27.46 -4.59 6.66
CA ARG A 129 27.46 -3.19 6.20
C ARG A 129 27.34 -2.24 7.39
N ASP A 130 27.92 -1.05 7.22
CA ASP A 130 27.79 0.04 8.20
C ASP A 130 26.57 0.89 7.88
N TYR A 131 25.67 1.01 8.84
CA TYR A 131 24.42 1.79 8.74
C TYR A 131 24.38 2.95 9.76
N SER A 132 25.52 3.33 10.33
CA SER A 132 25.59 4.39 11.36
C SER A 132 24.99 5.71 10.88
N SER A 133 25.23 6.09 9.64
CA SER A 133 24.66 7.32 9.07
C SER A 133 23.14 7.30 8.93
N ILE A 134 22.55 6.13 8.67
CA ILE A 134 21.10 5.96 8.60
C ILE A 134 20.50 6.02 10.00
N LEU A 135 21.13 5.40 10.98
CA LEU A 135 20.73 5.48 12.40
C LEU A 135 20.72 6.92 12.89
N GLU A 136 21.79 7.66 12.65
CA GLU A 136 21.88 9.08 13.02
C GLU A 136 20.77 9.92 12.38
N MET A 137 20.41 9.64 11.14
CA MET A 137 19.32 10.33 10.45
C MET A 137 17.95 10.00 11.05
N ILE A 138 17.70 8.72 11.40
CA ILE A 138 16.45 8.29 12.05
C ILE A 138 16.34 8.92 13.44
N GLU A 139 17.37 8.83 14.26
CA GLU A 139 17.40 9.41 15.61
C GLU A 139 17.18 10.94 15.58
N SER A 140 17.81 11.65 14.66
CA SER A 140 17.60 13.10 14.53
C SER A 140 16.18 13.48 14.11
N SER A 141 15.54 12.66 13.26
CA SER A 141 14.14 12.89 12.85
C SER A 141 13.14 12.60 13.97
N GLU A 142 13.41 11.62 14.81
CA GLU A 142 12.59 11.33 15.99
C GLU A 142 12.67 12.45 17.05
N GLU A 143 13.86 13.01 17.26
CA GLU A 143 14.04 14.16 18.16
C GLU A 143 13.28 15.40 17.68
N GLU A 144 13.29 15.69 16.38
CA GLU A 144 12.55 16.81 15.81
C GLU A 144 11.03 16.65 15.95
N ILE A 145 10.51 15.43 15.75
CA ILE A 145 9.09 15.11 15.93
C ILE A 145 8.68 15.29 17.39
N LEU A 146 9.49 14.82 18.34
CA LEU A 146 9.22 14.94 19.76
C LEU A 146 9.22 16.40 20.24
N GLN A 147 10.09 17.25 19.71
CA GLN A 147 10.13 18.69 20.03
C GLN A 147 8.87 19.41 19.51
N ASN A 148 8.44 19.09 18.29
CA ASN A 148 7.24 19.71 17.67
C ASN A 148 5.91 19.23 18.28
N THR A 149 5.91 18.14 19.05
CA THR A 149 4.70 17.63 19.74
C THR A 149 4.52 18.18 21.15
N GLN A 150 5.47 18.94 21.68
CA GLN A 150 5.43 19.54 23.03
C GLN A 150 5.04 21.03 23.04
N GLU A 151 4.80 21.64 21.88
CA GLU A 151 4.23 22.98 21.70
C GLU A 151 2.72 22.91 21.42
#